data_40664a82de7e31f53bf796792d92dd8b
#
_entry.id   40664a82de7e31f53bf796792d92dd8b
#
_cell.length_a   1.000
_cell.length_b   1.000
_cell.length_c   1.000
_cell.angle_alpha   90.00
_cell.angle_beta   90.00
_cell.angle_gamma   90.00
#
_symmetry.space_group_name_H-M   'P 1'
#
loop_
_entity.id
_entity.type
_entity.pdbx_description
1 polymer ?
#
loop_
_entity_poly.entity_id
_entity_poly.type
_entity_poly.pdbx_seq_one_letter_code
_entity_poly.pdbx_strand_id
1 'polypeptide(L)'
;MPAGAADVVAQLTRDPTAPGVGDLLAALVHHVELALKQRRSDQLLGVISAIVRVEESVPEASGMRRQYAIALRRVYTKSALDALVYLLPEPKYRADAVAALRRGGAGAVEVLMDRLVAAPTMDERRSAFDALRHMTEGTDQLVHALEHREWFVVRNVAELIGELGIEAAVPGLARQLEHEDERVRKAIALALAKIGTRAAVEPLRRALHDPSPDVRMQVALGIGGQKSAALAMPLVVAMDEEKDETVLRELILALGRIGSPDAVQALIKCSQPAGRIFGRKSAALRLAAVEGLRLAATPAARGTLDGLADDGDKQVRAAARAAVSELGRKRRG
;
A
#
# COMPACT_ATOMS: atom_id res chain seq x y z
N MET A 1 30.18 -11.12 -14.54
CA MET A 1 30.96 -9.87 -14.64
C MET A 1 31.90 -9.96 -15.83
N PRO A 2 32.27 -8.83 -16.48
CA PRO A 2 33.27 -8.84 -17.55
C PRO A 2 34.63 -9.23 -17.01
N ALA A 3 35.46 -9.87 -17.87
CA ALA A 3 36.86 -10.12 -17.52
C ALA A 3 37.57 -8.79 -17.18
N GLY A 4 38.39 -8.76 -16.16
CA GLY A 4 38.99 -7.55 -15.63
C GLY A 4 38.17 -6.81 -14.58
N ALA A 5 36.83 -6.71 -14.70
CA ALA A 5 36.03 -6.12 -13.63
C ALA A 5 35.99 -6.99 -12.36
N ALA A 6 36.05 -8.32 -12.52
CA ALA A 6 36.11 -9.24 -11.39
C ALA A 6 37.39 -9.06 -10.56
N ASP A 7 38.52 -8.85 -11.20
CA ASP A 7 39.78 -8.62 -10.53
C ASP A 7 39.81 -7.28 -9.77
N VAL A 8 39.24 -6.23 -10.39
CA VAL A 8 39.10 -4.91 -9.75
C VAL A 8 38.18 -4.98 -8.53
N VAL A 9 37.06 -5.68 -8.65
CA VAL A 9 36.13 -5.90 -7.52
C VAL A 9 36.80 -6.70 -6.42
N ALA A 10 37.59 -7.74 -6.74
CA ALA A 10 38.32 -8.53 -5.76
C ALA A 10 39.36 -7.68 -4.99
N GLN A 11 40.04 -6.78 -5.67
CA GLN A 11 40.96 -5.82 -5.03
C GLN A 11 40.22 -4.86 -4.10
N LEU A 12 39.09 -4.27 -4.58
CA LEU A 12 38.23 -3.38 -3.81
C LEU A 12 37.65 -4.06 -2.56
N THR A 13 37.22 -5.32 -2.70
CA THR A 13 36.67 -6.10 -1.59
C THR A 13 37.72 -6.46 -0.54
N ARG A 14 38.97 -6.67 -0.97
CA ARG A 14 40.08 -7.00 -0.04
C ARG A 14 40.44 -5.82 0.88
N ASP A 15 40.49 -4.61 0.34
CA ASP A 15 40.72 -3.39 1.09
C ASP A 15 39.91 -2.21 0.54
N PRO A 16 38.67 -2.03 1.03
CA PRO A 16 37.76 -1.01 0.54
C PRO A 16 38.16 0.42 0.92
N THR A 17 39.25 0.57 1.69
CA THR A 17 39.76 1.87 2.16
C THR A 17 41.16 2.16 1.70
N ALA A 18 41.73 1.34 0.81
CA ALA A 18 43.09 1.51 0.30
C ALA A 18 43.32 2.87 -0.38
N PRO A 19 44.54 3.41 -0.38
CA PRO A 19 44.85 4.70 -1.04
C PRO A 19 44.51 4.76 -2.53
N GLY A 20 44.46 3.65 -3.25
CA GLY A 20 44.13 3.54 -4.69
C GLY A 20 42.65 3.28 -5.01
N VAL A 21 41.73 3.34 -4.04
CA VAL A 21 40.30 3.06 -4.25
C VAL A 21 39.68 3.92 -5.35
N GLY A 22 40.08 5.18 -5.48
CA GLY A 22 39.58 6.08 -6.52
C GLY A 22 39.85 5.56 -7.95
N ASP A 23 41.01 5.02 -8.21
CA ASP A 23 41.38 4.48 -9.53
C ASP A 23 40.64 3.17 -9.83
N LEU A 24 40.50 2.31 -8.81
CA LEU A 24 39.73 1.09 -8.94
C LEU A 24 38.22 1.39 -9.24
N LEU A 25 37.65 2.37 -8.56
CA LEU A 25 36.31 2.83 -8.82
C LEU A 25 36.14 3.44 -10.22
N ALA A 26 37.13 4.24 -10.67
CA ALA A 26 37.13 4.78 -12.02
C ALA A 26 37.18 3.66 -13.09
N ALA A 27 37.96 2.62 -12.85
CA ALA A 27 37.98 1.45 -13.73
C ALA A 27 36.59 0.73 -13.78
N LEU A 28 35.92 0.58 -12.64
CA LEU A 28 34.57 0.00 -12.60
C LEU A 28 33.53 0.88 -13.29
N VAL A 29 33.60 2.21 -13.16
CA VAL A 29 32.75 3.15 -13.92
C VAL A 29 32.96 2.93 -15.42
N HIS A 30 34.20 2.81 -15.90
CA HIS A 30 34.48 2.52 -17.29
C HIS A 30 33.89 1.15 -17.75
N HIS A 31 33.95 0.11 -16.90
CA HIS A 31 33.30 -1.16 -17.21
C HIS A 31 31.77 -1.04 -17.34
N VAL A 32 31.11 -0.20 -16.53
CA VAL A 32 29.69 0.09 -16.66
C VAL A 32 29.36 0.80 -17.99
N GLU A 33 30.16 1.80 -18.36
CA GLU A 33 30.00 2.51 -19.64
C GLU A 33 30.18 1.56 -20.84
N LEU A 34 31.15 0.65 -20.76
CA LEU A 34 31.37 -0.35 -21.80
C LEU A 34 30.21 -1.34 -21.88
N ALA A 35 29.71 -1.82 -20.76
CA ALA A 35 28.53 -2.71 -20.71
C ALA A 35 27.28 -2.03 -21.30
N LEU A 36 27.07 -0.74 -21.04
CA LEU A 36 26.00 0.05 -21.66
C LEU A 36 26.14 0.10 -23.19
N LYS A 37 27.33 0.47 -23.69
CA LYS A 37 27.61 0.52 -25.14
C LYS A 37 27.39 -0.83 -25.81
N GLN A 38 27.69 -1.92 -25.12
CA GLN A 38 27.51 -3.29 -25.62
C GLN A 38 26.12 -3.87 -25.36
N ARG A 39 25.20 -3.14 -24.72
CA ARG A 39 23.87 -3.58 -24.32
C ARG A 39 23.87 -4.86 -23.43
N ARG A 40 24.85 -4.99 -22.57
CA ARG A 40 25.01 -6.11 -21.63
C ARG A 40 24.53 -5.76 -20.25
N SER A 41 23.20 -5.67 -20.09
CA SER A 41 22.55 -5.25 -18.84
C SER A 41 22.90 -6.15 -17.65
N ASP A 42 23.10 -7.44 -17.88
CA ASP A 42 23.52 -8.43 -16.85
C ASP A 42 24.93 -8.11 -16.29
N GLN A 43 25.85 -7.73 -17.16
CA GLN A 43 27.21 -7.33 -16.75
C GLN A 43 27.21 -5.99 -16.02
N LEU A 44 26.42 -5.03 -16.52
CA LEU A 44 26.19 -3.74 -15.85
C LEU A 44 25.67 -3.95 -14.43
N LEU A 45 24.61 -4.76 -14.26
CA LEU A 45 24.06 -5.10 -12.94
C LEU A 45 25.13 -5.70 -12.03
N GLY A 46 25.92 -6.66 -12.53
CA GLY A 46 26.98 -7.31 -11.76
C GLY A 46 28.01 -6.31 -11.21
N VAL A 47 28.43 -5.33 -12.03
CA VAL A 47 29.41 -4.31 -11.61
C VAL A 47 28.78 -3.34 -10.61
N ILE A 48 27.57 -2.82 -10.88
CA ILE A 48 26.90 -1.89 -9.96
C ILE A 48 26.63 -2.55 -8.61
N SER A 49 26.11 -3.78 -8.60
CA SER A 49 25.85 -4.52 -7.36
C SER A 49 27.13 -4.80 -6.56
N ALA A 50 28.26 -4.97 -7.24
CA ALA A 50 29.55 -5.12 -6.56
C ALA A 50 29.99 -3.82 -5.89
N ILE A 51 29.90 -2.67 -6.58
CA ILE A 51 30.24 -1.36 -6.01
C ILE A 51 29.37 -1.08 -4.78
N VAL A 52 28.05 -1.31 -4.88
CA VAL A 52 27.09 -1.08 -3.77
C VAL A 52 27.44 -1.96 -2.56
N ARG A 53 27.69 -3.26 -2.75
CA ARG A 53 28.05 -4.18 -1.66
C ARG A 53 29.34 -3.77 -0.96
N VAL A 54 30.35 -3.34 -1.71
CA VAL A 54 31.60 -2.90 -1.12
C VAL A 54 31.43 -1.58 -0.37
N GLU A 55 30.66 -0.62 -0.93
CA GLU A 55 30.32 0.63 -0.25
C GLU A 55 29.66 0.39 1.11
N GLU A 56 28.73 -0.55 1.19
CA GLU A 56 28.02 -0.89 2.43
C GLU A 56 28.99 -1.41 3.53
N SER A 57 30.09 -2.04 3.14
CA SER A 57 31.12 -2.51 4.07
C SER A 57 32.08 -1.41 4.56
N VAL A 58 32.10 -0.23 3.90
CA VAL A 58 32.98 0.88 4.27
C VAL A 58 32.43 1.61 5.50
N PRO A 59 33.22 1.79 6.58
CA PRO A 59 32.79 2.53 7.77
C PRO A 59 32.38 3.96 7.45
N GLU A 60 31.31 4.44 8.06
CA GLU A 60 30.78 5.81 7.83
C GLU A 60 31.80 6.89 8.20
N ALA A 61 32.57 6.65 9.25
CA ALA A 61 33.62 7.57 9.72
C ALA A 61 34.83 7.66 8.78
N SER A 62 34.97 6.71 7.82
CA SER A 62 36.07 6.79 6.86
C SER A 62 35.70 7.79 5.77
N GLY A 63 36.55 8.78 5.47
CA GLY A 63 36.36 9.72 4.36
C GLY A 63 36.22 9.04 2.97
N MET A 64 36.42 7.73 2.89
CA MET A 64 36.41 6.94 1.66
C MET A 64 34.98 6.71 1.10
N ARG A 65 33.95 6.68 1.93
CA ARG A 65 32.56 6.57 1.44
C ARG A 65 32.20 7.63 0.40
N ARG A 66 32.78 8.82 0.51
CA ARG A 66 32.60 9.89 -0.47
C ARG A 66 33.08 9.50 -1.87
N GLN A 67 34.13 8.72 -2.00
CA GLN A 67 34.63 8.26 -3.31
C GLN A 67 33.67 7.28 -3.96
N TYR A 68 33.10 6.36 -3.18
CA TYR A 68 32.06 5.45 -3.64
C TYR A 68 30.80 6.21 -4.08
N ALA A 69 30.37 7.19 -3.30
CA ALA A 69 29.21 8.02 -3.66
C ALA A 69 29.43 8.79 -4.97
N ILE A 70 30.64 9.28 -5.23
CA ILE A 70 31.00 9.94 -6.50
C ILE A 70 30.97 8.92 -7.65
N ALA A 71 31.52 7.74 -7.47
CA ALA A 71 31.50 6.68 -8.48
C ALA A 71 30.07 6.25 -8.79
N LEU A 72 29.23 6.02 -7.77
CA LEU A 72 27.83 5.65 -7.94
C LEU A 72 27.03 6.73 -8.68
N ARG A 73 27.25 8.02 -8.39
CA ARG A 73 26.61 9.11 -9.17
C ARG A 73 26.98 9.08 -10.65
N ARG A 74 28.19 8.66 -11.00
CA ARG A 74 28.62 8.52 -12.39
C ARG A 74 27.98 7.32 -13.08
N VAL A 75 27.76 6.24 -12.36
CA VAL A 75 27.15 5.02 -12.92
C VAL A 75 25.63 5.12 -13.06
N TYR A 76 24.95 5.80 -12.14
CA TYR A 76 23.48 5.94 -12.15
C TYR A 76 23.03 7.02 -13.15
N THR A 77 23.38 6.81 -14.41
CA THR A 77 22.81 7.59 -15.54
C THR A 77 21.42 7.09 -15.89
N LYS A 78 20.60 7.89 -16.57
CA LYS A 78 19.28 7.43 -17.04
C LYS A 78 19.39 6.13 -17.84
N SER A 79 20.37 6.01 -18.75
CA SER A 79 20.58 4.81 -19.55
C SER A 79 20.96 3.57 -18.70
N ALA A 80 21.71 3.76 -17.62
CA ALA A 80 22.05 2.66 -16.71
C ALA A 80 20.81 2.22 -15.92
N LEU A 81 20.02 3.17 -15.43
CA LEU A 81 18.76 2.90 -14.74
C LEU A 81 17.76 2.18 -15.65
N ASP A 82 17.60 2.62 -16.91
CA ASP A 82 16.78 1.93 -17.91
C ASP A 82 17.24 0.49 -18.13
N ALA A 83 18.56 0.26 -18.22
CA ALA A 83 19.13 -1.08 -18.37
C ALA A 83 18.86 -1.97 -17.15
N LEU A 84 18.85 -1.44 -15.93
CA LEU A 84 18.48 -2.16 -14.72
C LEU A 84 16.98 -2.49 -14.69
N VAL A 85 16.13 -1.53 -15.06
CA VAL A 85 14.66 -1.73 -15.14
C VAL A 85 14.31 -2.79 -16.17
N TYR A 86 15.04 -2.87 -17.27
CA TYR A 86 14.85 -3.90 -18.29
C TYR A 86 15.06 -5.34 -17.75
N LEU A 87 15.84 -5.51 -16.69
CA LEU A 87 16.10 -6.82 -16.06
C LEU A 87 15.04 -7.25 -15.04
N LEU A 88 14.14 -6.37 -14.62
CA LEU A 88 13.14 -6.65 -13.58
C LEU A 88 12.19 -7.81 -13.90
N PRO A 89 11.71 -8.01 -15.14
CA PRO A 89 10.85 -9.16 -15.47
C PRO A 89 11.56 -10.51 -15.29
N GLU A 90 12.89 -10.55 -15.41
CA GLU A 90 13.69 -11.77 -15.31
C GLU A 90 13.90 -12.19 -13.85
N PRO A 91 13.34 -13.34 -13.38
CA PRO A 91 13.39 -13.73 -11.97
C PRO A 91 14.80 -13.81 -11.38
N LYS A 92 15.78 -14.26 -12.17
CA LYS A 92 17.17 -14.43 -11.74
C LYS A 92 17.91 -13.13 -11.45
N TYR A 93 17.44 -12.00 -12.03
CA TYR A 93 18.07 -10.69 -11.84
C TYR A 93 17.27 -9.75 -10.95
N ARG A 94 15.98 -10.06 -10.75
CA ARG A 94 15.01 -9.16 -10.11
C ARG A 94 15.48 -8.62 -8.76
N ALA A 95 15.92 -9.49 -7.88
CA ALA A 95 16.34 -9.09 -6.52
C ALA A 95 17.54 -8.12 -6.55
N ASP A 96 18.57 -8.45 -7.34
CA ASP A 96 19.76 -7.63 -7.47
C ASP A 96 19.45 -6.30 -8.19
N ALA A 97 18.59 -6.33 -9.22
CA ALA A 97 18.15 -5.13 -9.92
C ALA A 97 17.35 -4.17 -9.02
N VAL A 98 16.44 -4.69 -8.19
CA VAL A 98 15.70 -3.90 -7.20
C VAL A 98 16.66 -3.27 -6.19
N ALA A 99 17.63 -4.04 -5.67
CA ALA A 99 18.61 -3.52 -4.72
C ALA A 99 19.47 -2.41 -5.35
N ALA A 100 19.92 -2.59 -6.59
CA ALA A 100 20.67 -1.58 -7.34
C ALA A 100 19.82 -0.33 -7.61
N LEU A 101 18.57 -0.48 -8.06
CA LEU A 101 17.64 0.64 -8.32
C LEU A 101 17.33 1.43 -7.06
N ARG A 102 17.13 0.76 -5.93
CA ARG A 102 16.92 1.42 -4.63
C ARG A 102 18.08 2.39 -4.30
N ARG A 103 19.30 2.02 -4.61
CA ARG A 103 20.49 2.87 -4.41
C ARG A 103 20.56 4.01 -5.44
N GLY A 104 19.84 3.92 -6.56
CA GLY A 104 19.71 4.96 -7.58
C GLY A 104 18.79 6.13 -7.19
N GLY A 105 18.08 6.02 -6.05
CA GLY A 105 17.27 7.08 -5.47
C GLY A 105 16.17 7.62 -6.39
N ALA A 106 15.94 8.93 -6.35
CA ALA A 106 14.88 9.59 -7.11
C ALA A 106 14.95 9.36 -8.63
N GLY A 107 16.16 9.26 -9.20
CA GLY A 107 16.33 8.95 -10.62
C GLY A 107 15.81 7.56 -11.02
N ALA A 108 15.94 6.58 -10.12
CA ALA A 108 15.37 5.26 -10.34
C ALA A 108 13.84 5.29 -10.30
N VAL A 109 13.24 6.08 -9.41
CA VAL A 109 11.79 6.27 -9.34
C VAL A 109 11.26 6.87 -10.64
N GLU A 110 11.94 7.89 -11.20
CA GLU A 110 11.56 8.49 -12.48
C GLU A 110 11.52 7.43 -13.61
N VAL A 111 12.59 6.64 -13.77
CA VAL A 111 12.66 5.61 -14.81
C VAL A 111 11.65 4.49 -14.60
N LEU A 112 11.42 4.09 -13.35
CA LEU A 112 10.39 3.10 -13.02
C LEU A 112 8.98 3.61 -13.32
N MET A 113 8.71 4.90 -13.08
CA MET A 113 7.44 5.54 -13.43
C MET A 113 7.28 5.62 -14.96
N ASP A 114 8.32 6.03 -15.70
CA ASP A 114 8.31 6.00 -17.17
C ASP A 114 7.96 4.58 -17.68
N ARG A 115 8.53 3.55 -17.05
CA ARG A 115 8.26 2.15 -17.41
C ARG A 115 6.84 1.74 -17.06
N LEU A 116 6.33 2.12 -15.90
CA LEU A 116 4.95 1.85 -15.48
C LEU A 116 3.93 2.38 -16.51
N VAL A 117 4.20 3.56 -17.08
CA VAL A 117 3.35 4.20 -18.08
C VAL A 117 3.52 3.56 -19.47
N ALA A 118 4.75 3.39 -19.92
CA ALA A 118 5.07 3.08 -21.32
C ALA A 118 5.28 1.58 -21.62
N ALA A 119 5.35 0.71 -20.59
CA ALA A 119 5.64 -0.70 -20.81
C ALA A 119 4.57 -1.37 -21.69
N PRO A 120 4.98 -2.13 -22.72
CA PRO A 120 4.07 -2.79 -23.65
C PRO A 120 3.32 -3.97 -23.02
N THR A 121 3.92 -4.63 -22.01
CA THR A 121 3.36 -5.84 -21.40
C THR A 121 2.93 -5.63 -19.95
N MET A 122 1.99 -6.44 -19.49
CA MET A 122 1.55 -6.42 -18.08
C MET A 122 2.65 -6.86 -17.12
N ASP A 123 3.51 -7.81 -17.53
CA ASP A 123 4.61 -8.28 -16.69
C ASP A 123 5.65 -7.21 -16.44
N GLU A 124 5.97 -6.41 -17.44
CA GLU A 124 6.88 -5.27 -17.29
C GLU A 124 6.30 -4.19 -16.38
N ARG A 125 5.01 -3.86 -16.53
CA ARG A 125 4.33 -2.90 -15.66
C ARG A 125 4.30 -3.38 -14.22
N ARG A 126 3.96 -4.65 -14.02
CA ARG A 126 3.93 -5.26 -12.68
C ARG A 126 5.31 -5.28 -12.04
N SER A 127 6.34 -5.63 -12.81
CA SER A 127 7.72 -5.63 -12.31
C SER A 127 8.21 -4.23 -11.91
N ALA A 128 7.85 -3.19 -12.68
CA ALA A 128 8.13 -1.80 -12.33
C ALA A 128 7.38 -1.36 -11.07
N PHE A 129 6.09 -1.70 -10.96
CA PHE A 129 5.27 -1.44 -9.78
C PHE A 129 5.86 -2.11 -8.53
N ASP A 130 6.19 -3.41 -8.62
CA ASP A 130 6.76 -4.15 -7.51
C ASP A 130 8.12 -3.56 -7.08
N ALA A 131 8.94 -3.08 -8.04
CA ALA A 131 10.19 -2.40 -7.73
C ALA A 131 9.97 -1.05 -7.02
N LEU A 132 8.99 -0.25 -7.47
CA LEU A 132 8.63 1.03 -6.85
C LEU A 132 8.27 0.88 -5.36
N ARG A 133 7.63 -0.21 -4.97
CA ARG A 133 7.30 -0.52 -3.56
C ARG A 133 8.51 -0.63 -2.65
N HIS A 134 9.69 -0.86 -3.20
CA HIS A 134 10.94 -0.97 -2.46
C HIS A 134 11.78 0.32 -2.46
N MET A 135 11.32 1.37 -3.16
CA MET A 135 12.04 2.65 -3.18
C MET A 135 11.79 3.43 -1.88
N THR A 136 12.82 4.12 -1.40
CA THR A 136 12.78 4.93 -0.17
C THR A 136 12.80 6.43 -0.45
N GLU A 137 13.07 6.80 -1.69
CA GLU A 137 13.12 8.18 -2.17
C GLU A 137 12.08 8.37 -3.28
N GLY A 138 11.85 9.61 -3.70
CA GLY A 138 10.98 9.88 -4.84
C GLY A 138 9.51 10.08 -4.47
N THR A 139 9.22 10.39 -3.21
CA THR A 139 7.86 10.71 -2.74
C THR A 139 7.20 11.81 -3.56
N ASP A 140 7.95 12.89 -3.86
CA ASP A 140 7.42 14.03 -4.63
C ASP A 140 7.03 13.63 -6.04
N GLN A 141 7.79 12.76 -6.70
CA GLN A 141 7.46 12.23 -8.02
C GLN A 141 6.17 11.42 -8.00
N LEU A 142 5.95 10.60 -6.97
CA LEU A 142 4.71 9.83 -6.80
C LEU A 142 3.52 10.76 -6.55
N VAL A 143 3.69 11.78 -5.71
CA VAL A 143 2.63 12.78 -5.48
C VAL A 143 2.28 13.54 -6.75
N HIS A 144 3.28 13.95 -7.52
CA HIS A 144 3.07 14.63 -8.80
C HIS A 144 2.36 13.72 -9.83
N ALA A 145 2.67 12.43 -9.84
CA ALA A 145 2.07 11.47 -10.76
C ALA A 145 0.57 11.19 -10.49
N LEU A 146 0.02 11.63 -9.34
CA LEU A 146 -1.44 11.64 -9.11
C LEU A 146 -2.20 12.59 -10.07
N GLU A 147 -1.52 13.51 -10.74
CA GLU A 147 -2.09 14.44 -11.72
C GLU A 147 -1.88 13.97 -13.17
N HIS A 148 -1.47 12.72 -13.38
CA HIS A 148 -1.23 12.16 -14.69
C HIS A 148 -2.53 12.01 -15.49
N ARG A 149 -2.48 12.22 -16.83
CA ARG A 149 -3.64 12.11 -17.73
C ARG A 149 -4.23 10.71 -17.81
N GLU A 150 -3.37 9.71 -17.76
CA GLU A 150 -3.77 8.31 -17.91
C GLU A 150 -4.30 7.77 -16.58
N TRP A 151 -5.58 7.43 -16.53
CA TRP A 151 -6.27 6.95 -15.34
C TRP A 151 -5.57 5.77 -14.66
N PHE A 152 -4.98 4.84 -15.44
CA PHE A 152 -4.31 3.66 -14.88
C PHE A 152 -3.01 4.02 -14.15
N VAL A 153 -2.36 5.13 -14.53
CA VAL A 153 -1.20 5.66 -13.82
C VAL A 153 -1.63 6.19 -12.46
N VAL A 154 -2.65 7.05 -12.45
CA VAL A 154 -3.20 7.62 -11.21
C VAL A 154 -3.63 6.51 -10.25
N ARG A 155 -4.36 5.50 -10.76
CA ARG A 155 -4.77 4.33 -9.99
C ARG A 155 -3.58 3.59 -9.36
N ASN A 156 -2.57 3.26 -10.16
CA ASN A 156 -1.41 2.48 -9.70
C ASN A 156 -0.57 3.28 -8.70
N VAL A 157 -0.40 4.57 -8.96
CA VAL A 157 0.32 5.49 -8.05
C VAL A 157 -0.42 5.64 -6.73
N ALA A 158 -1.75 5.77 -6.75
CA ALA A 158 -2.55 5.81 -5.53
C ALA A 158 -2.39 4.53 -4.70
N GLU A 159 -2.44 3.36 -5.34
CA GLU A 159 -2.23 2.08 -4.68
C GLU A 159 -0.85 2.03 -4.01
N LEU A 160 0.20 2.44 -4.72
CA LEU A 160 1.57 2.49 -4.23
C LEU A 160 1.72 3.46 -3.04
N ILE A 161 1.17 4.67 -3.15
CA ILE A 161 1.16 5.67 -2.08
C ILE A 161 0.49 5.12 -0.81
N GLY A 162 -0.64 4.41 -0.98
CA GLY A 162 -1.33 3.76 0.12
C GLY A 162 -0.52 2.65 0.78
N GLU A 163 0.20 1.85 0.00
CA GLU A 163 1.07 0.78 0.52
C GLU A 163 2.30 1.32 1.25
N LEU A 164 2.88 2.40 0.75
CA LEU A 164 4.02 3.07 1.37
C LEU A 164 3.62 3.98 2.56
N GLY A 165 2.32 4.21 2.76
CA GLY A 165 1.83 5.06 3.84
C GLY A 165 2.24 6.53 3.71
N ILE A 166 2.33 7.08 2.51
CA ILE A 166 2.83 8.43 2.25
C ILE A 166 1.80 9.48 2.68
N GLU A 167 1.89 9.95 3.91
CA GLU A 167 0.95 10.93 4.47
C GLU A 167 0.95 12.27 3.69
N ALA A 168 2.10 12.72 3.20
CA ALA A 168 2.24 13.94 2.41
C ALA A 168 1.37 13.93 1.13
N ALA A 169 0.98 12.75 0.64
CA ALA A 169 0.13 12.61 -0.54
C ALA A 169 -1.37 12.79 -0.26
N VAL A 170 -1.82 12.82 1.01
CA VAL A 170 -3.25 12.92 1.37
C VAL A 170 -3.96 14.08 0.66
N PRO A 171 -3.42 15.31 0.56
CA PRO A 171 -4.08 16.39 -0.18
C PRO A 171 -4.24 16.08 -1.68
N GLY A 172 -3.24 15.46 -2.31
CA GLY A 172 -3.30 15.02 -3.70
C GLY A 172 -4.35 13.94 -3.92
N LEU A 173 -4.34 12.90 -3.09
CA LEU A 173 -5.35 11.85 -3.11
C LEU A 173 -6.77 12.41 -2.91
N ALA A 174 -6.95 13.35 -1.98
CA ALA A 174 -8.26 13.95 -1.70
C ALA A 174 -8.85 14.71 -2.92
N ARG A 175 -8.02 15.32 -3.76
CA ARG A 175 -8.46 15.94 -5.03
C ARG A 175 -8.93 14.88 -6.03
N GLN A 176 -8.28 13.74 -6.08
CA GLN A 176 -8.60 12.65 -7.01
C GLN A 176 -9.85 11.83 -6.61
N LEU A 177 -10.48 12.10 -5.47
CA LEU A 177 -11.81 11.54 -5.15
C LEU A 177 -12.91 12.01 -6.11
N GLU A 178 -12.68 13.06 -6.88
CA GLU A 178 -13.60 13.57 -7.90
C GLU A 178 -13.24 13.11 -9.31
N HIS A 179 -12.29 12.18 -9.46
CA HIS A 179 -11.89 11.64 -10.75
C HIS A 179 -13.07 10.95 -11.45
N GLU A 180 -13.19 11.15 -12.78
CA GLU A 180 -14.29 10.59 -13.58
C GLU A 180 -14.35 9.05 -13.53
N ASP A 181 -13.19 8.39 -13.54
CA ASP A 181 -13.07 6.93 -13.51
C ASP A 181 -13.24 6.39 -12.08
N GLU A 182 -14.26 5.57 -11.85
CA GLU A 182 -14.53 4.97 -10.54
C GLU A 182 -13.41 4.05 -10.04
N ARG A 183 -12.64 3.43 -10.93
CA ARG A 183 -11.49 2.58 -10.57
C ARG A 183 -10.38 3.40 -9.91
N VAL A 184 -10.23 4.65 -10.34
CA VAL A 184 -9.31 5.61 -9.70
C VAL A 184 -9.86 6.00 -8.34
N ARG A 185 -11.12 6.44 -8.24
CA ARG A 185 -11.73 6.82 -6.95
C ARG A 185 -11.65 5.69 -5.93
N LYS A 186 -11.87 4.44 -6.37
CA LYS A 186 -11.75 3.23 -5.55
C LYS A 186 -10.32 3.04 -5.00
N ALA A 187 -9.30 3.18 -5.85
CA ALA A 187 -7.90 3.08 -5.45
C ALA A 187 -7.49 4.22 -4.50
N ILE A 188 -7.95 5.45 -4.77
CA ILE A 188 -7.75 6.62 -3.92
C ILE A 188 -8.33 6.40 -2.53
N ALA A 189 -9.59 5.94 -2.46
CA ALA A 189 -10.25 5.67 -1.19
C ALA A 189 -9.50 4.59 -0.37
N LEU A 190 -9.06 3.53 -1.03
CA LEU A 190 -8.26 2.48 -0.39
C LEU A 190 -6.90 3.00 0.09
N ALA A 191 -6.24 3.85 -0.70
CA ALA A 191 -4.97 4.48 -0.31
C ALA A 191 -5.14 5.36 0.93
N LEU A 192 -6.15 6.23 0.93
CA LEU A 192 -6.49 7.06 2.09
C LEU A 192 -6.79 6.23 3.35
N ALA A 193 -7.54 5.13 3.18
CA ALA A 193 -7.81 4.21 4.27
C ALA A 193 -6.52 3.55 4.79
N LYS A 194 -5.63 3.08 3.92
CA LYS A 194 -4.35 2.47 4.31
C LYS A 194 -3.42 3.46 5.03
N ILE A 195 -3.35 4.71 4.59
CA ILE A 195 -2.60 5.78 5.26
C ILE A 195 -3.15 6.00 6.67
N GLY A 196 -4.48 6.05 6.82
CA GLY A 196 -5.18 6.01 8.11
C GLY A 196 -4.88 7.17 9.06
N THR A 197 -4.21 8.23 8.61
CA THR A 197 -3.89 9.39 9.46
C THR A 197 -5.10 10.29 9.67
N ARG A 198 -5.00 11.21 10.64
CA ARG A 198 -6.06 12.18 10.91
C ARG A 198 -6.43 13.02 9.67
N ALA A 199 -5.45 13.32 8.82
CA ALA A 199 -5.66 14.08 7.59
C ALA A 199 -6.57 13.31 6.58
N ALA A 200 -6.59 11.98 6.62
CA ALA A 200 -7.41 11.15 5.73
C ALA A 200 -8.89 11.06 6.17
N VAL A 201 -9.24 11.45 7.42
CA VAL A 201 -10.60 11.29 7.96
C VAL A 201 -11.65 12.04 7.13
N GLU A 202 -11.41 13.31 6.82
CA GLU A 202 -12.37 14.11 6.05
C GLU A 202 -12.49 13.67 4.59
N PRO A 203 -11.40 13.36 3.85
CA PRO A 203 -11.49 12.72 2.55
C PRO A 203 -12.27 11.41 2.56
N LEU A 204 -12.05 10.53 3.54
CA LEU A 204 -12.77 9.26 3.65
C LEU A 204 -14.25 9.48 3.97
N ARG A 205 -14.60 10.46 4.81
CA ARG A 205 -15.99 10.84 5.07
C ARG A 205 -16.70 11.23 3.77
N ARG A 206 -16.07 12.02 2.89
CA ARG A 206 -16.64 12.35 1.57
C ARG A 206 -16.79 11.13 0.69
N ALA A 207 -15.79 10.26 0.66
CA ALA A 207 -15.81 9.05 -0.16
C ALA A 207 -16.89 8.03 0.25
N LEU A 208 -17.39 8.06 1.49
CA LEU A 208 -18.56 7.28 1.92
C LEU A 208 -19.86 7.67 1.20
N HIS A 209 -19.89 8.83 0.54
CA HIS A 209 -21.03 9.31 -0.25
C HIS A 209 -20.75 9.29 -1.76
N ASP A 210 -19.75 8.53 -2.22
CA ASP A 210 -19.44 8.38 -3.66
C ASP A 210 -20.69 7.88 -4.43
N PRO A 211 -20.92 8.36 -5.66
CA PRO A 211 -22.05 7.88 -6.48
C PRO A 211 -21.99 6.37 -6.76
N SER A 212 -20.80 5.77 -6.84
CA SER A 212 -20.62 4.34 -7.07
C SER A 212 -20.75 3.54 -5.76
N PRO A 213 -21.68 2.55 -5.71
CA PRO A 213 -21.77 1.62 -4.58
C PRO A 213 -20.46 0.85 -4.34
N ASP A 214 -19.75 0.51 -5.40
CA ASP A 214 -18.46 -0.19 -5.34
C ASP A 214 -17.39 0.63 -4.63
N VAL A 215 -17.36 1.94 -4.86
CA VAL A 215 -16.44 2.85 -4.16
C VAL A 215 -16.83 2.93 -2.69
N ARG A 216 -18.11 3.16 -2.37
CA ARG A 216 -18.59 3.24 -0.98
C ARG A 216 -18.31 1.95 -0.20
N MET A 217 -18.50 0.79 -0.82
CA MET A 217 -18.17 -0.50 -0.23
C MET A 217 -16.67 -0.63 0.05
N GLN A 218 -15.82 -0.22 -0.89
CA GLN A 218 -14.36 -0.26 -0.72
C GLN A 218 -13.88 0.68 0.40
N VAL A 219 -14.51 1.86 0.51
CA VAL A 219 -14.26 2.81 1.62
C VAL A 219 -14.60 2.16 2.96
N ALA A 220 -15.78 1.56 3.08
CA ALA A 220 -16.22 0.88 4.31
C ALA A 220 -15.26 -0.25 4.71
N LEU A 221 -14.86 -1.09 3.75
CA LEU A 221 -13.86 -2.15 3.94
C LEU A 221 -12.54 -1.59 4.47
N GLY A 222 -12.02 -0.56 3.82
CA GLY A 222 -10.75 0.08 4.20
C GLY A 222 -10.79 0.67 5.62
N ILE A 223 -11.83 1.42 5.93
CA ILE A 223 -12.04 2.03 7.26
C ILE A 223 -12.14 0.93 8.34
N GLY A 224 -12.92 -0.12 8.10
CA GLY A 224 -13.06 -1.25 9.02
C GLY A 224 -11.73 -1.97 9.26
N GLY A 225 -10.86 -2.06 8.25
CA GLY A 225 -9.52 -2.64 8.38
C GLY A 225 -8.59 -1.83 9.29
N GLN A 226 -8.68 -0.50 9.27
CA GLN A 226 -7.87 0.40 10.10
C GLN A 226 -8.36 0.55 11.54
N LYS A 227 -9.60 0.16 11.81
CA LYS A 227 -10.23 0.27 13.15
C LYS A 227 -10.19 1.67 13.77
N SER A 228 -10.23 2.71 12.94
CA SER A 228 -10.17 4.10 13.39
C SER A 228 -11.48 4.54 14.06
N ALA A 229 -11.45 4.79 15.36
CA ALA A 229 -12.62 5.27 16.11
C ALA A 229 -13.14 6.61 15.58
N ALA A 230 -12.28 7.47 15.01
CA ALA A 230 -12.66 8.74 14.43
C ALA A 230 -13.63 8.62 13.24
N LEU A 231 -13.66 7.45 12.59
CA LEU A 231 -14.54 7.18 11.45
C LEU A 231 -15.82 6.44 11.83
N ALA A 232 -16.04 6.13 13.12
CA ALA A 232 -17.28 5.45 13.57
C ALA A 232 -18.53 6.28 13.27
N MET A 233 -18.55 7.56 13.66
CA MET A 233 -19.72 8.43 13.40
C MET A 233 -19.94 8.69 11.90
N PRO A 234 -18.92 8.98 11.06
CA PRO A 234 -19.08 9.01 9.61
C PRO A 234 -19.72 7.74 9.01
N LEU A 235 -19.32 6.55 9.48
CA LEU A 235 -19.97 5.30 9.04
C LEU A 235 -21.42 5.18 9.50
N VAL A 236 -21.76 5.64 10.71
CA VAL A 236 -23.14 5.65 11.20
C VAL A 236 -24.04 6.55 10.33
N VAL A 237 -23.56 7.75 9.99
CA VAL A 237 -24.28 8.67 9.11
C VAL A 237 -24.46 8.04 7.72
N ALA A 238 -23.39 7.52 7.14
CA ALA A 238 -23.47 6.84 5.84
C ALA A 238 -24.43 5.65 5.86
N MET A 239 -24.48 4.87 6.95
CA MET A 239 -25.38 3.76 7.13
C MET A 239 -26.86 4.20 7.15
N ASP A 240 -27.17 5.35 7.73
CA ASP A 240 -28.56 5.87 7.79
C ASP A 240 -29.04 6.38 6.41
N GLU A 241 -28.13 6.75 5.52
CA GLU A 241 -28.44 7.29 4.18
C GLU A 241 -28.33 6.23 3.06
N GLU A 242 -27.66 5.09 3.32
CA GLU A 242 -27.37 4.06 2.33
C GLU A 242 -28.63 3.29 1.91
N LYS A 243 -28.74 3.05 0.59
CA LYS A 243 -29.84 2.30 -0.02
C LYS A 243 -29.42 0.95 -0.59
N ASP A 244 -28.13 0.79 -0.91
CA ASP A 244 -27.60 -0.48 -1.40
C ASP A 244 -27.39 -1.43 -0.23
N GLU A 245 -28.06 -2.57 -0.26
CA GLU A 245 -28.01 -3.55 0.84
C GLU A 245 -26.60 -4.14 1.04
N THR A 246 -25.80 -4.26 -0.03
CA THR A 246 -24.45 -4.81 0.04
C THR A 246 -23.50 -3.83 0.73
N VAL A 247 -23.60 -2.55 0.35
CA VAL A 247 -22.85 -1.47 1.00
C VAL A 247 -23.25 -1.33 2.45
N LEU A 248 -24.56 -1.33 2.72
CA LEU A 248 -25.11 -1.22 4.07
C LEU A 248 -24.61 -2.34 4.98
N ARG A 249 -24.57 -3.57 4.47
CA ARG A 249 -23.99 -4.71 5.19
C ARG A 249 -22.54 -4.47 5.52
N GLU A 250 -21.73 -3.95 4.60
CA GLU A 250 -20.29 -3.71 4.84
C GLU A 250 -20.06 -2.55 5.82
N LEU A 251 -20.87 -1.48 5.77
CA LEU A 251 -20.83 -0.41 6.77
C LEU A 251 -21.07 -0.94 8.20
N ILE A 252 -22.05 -1.82 8.34
CA ILE A 252 -22.34 -2.50 9.62
C ILE A 252 -21.16 -3.34 10.09
N LEU A 253 -20.53 -4.11 9.19
CA LEU A 253 -19.37 -4.93 9.53
C LEU A 253 -18.14 -4.07 9.86
N ALA A 254 -17.96 -2.95 9.17
CA ALA A 254 -16.89 -1.98 9.47
C ALA A 254 -17.03 -1.39 10.87
N LEU A 255 -18.25 -1.01 11.28
CA LEU A 255 -18.55 -0.59 12.66
C LEU A 255 -18.20 -1.69 13.67
N GLY A 256 -18.50 -2.94 13.34
CA GLY A 256 -18.13 -4.08 14.18
C GLY A 256 -16.61 -4.24 14.35
N ARG A 257 -15.85 -4.08 13.28
CA ARG A 257 -14.37 -4.14 13.33
C ARG A 257 -13.76 -2.98 14.13
N ILE A 258 -14.37 -1.79 14.07
CA ILE A 258 -13.95 -0.62 14.88
C ILE A 258 -14.22 -0.88 16.36
N GLY A 259 -15.40 -1.35 16.71
CA GLY A 259 -15.77 -1.71 18.08
C GLY A 259 -15.75 -0.57 19.09
N SER A 260 -15.74 0.70 18.65
CA SER A 260 -15.83 1.86 19.52
C SER A 260 -17.21 1.93 20.21
N PRO A 261 -17.37 2.66 21.33
CA PRO A 261 -18.67 2.81 22.00
C PRO A 261 -19.78 3.27 21.06
N ASP A 262 -19.53 4.26 20.22
CA ASP A 262 -20.51 4.78 19.26
C ASP A 262 -20.87 3.73 18.19
N ALA A 263 -19.87 3.02 17.67
CA ALA A 263 -20.08 1.93 16.71
C ALA A 263 -20.94 0.81 17.33
N VAL A 264 -20.64 0.41 18.55
CA VAL A 264 -21.40 -0.64 19.27
C VAL A 264 -22.84 -0.20 19.51
N GLN A 265 -23.06 1.05 19.92
CA GLN A 265 -24.43 1.59 20.11
C GLN A 265 -25.24 1.59 18.80
N ALA A 266 -24.62 1.96 17.67
CA ALA A 266 -25.26 1.90 16.37
C ALA A 266 -25.63 0.44 15.99
N LEU A 267 -24.74 -0.51 16.24
CA LEU A 267 -24.98 -1.93 16.01
C LEU A 267 -26.10 -2.48 16.88
N ILE A 268 -26.13 -2.12 18.18
CA ILE A 268 -27.21 -2.48 19.11
C ILE A 268 -28.54 -1.99 18.57
N LYS A 269 -28.62 -0.71 18.17
CA LYS A 269 -29.82 -0.12 17.58
C LYS A 269 -30.23 -0.83 16.29
N CYS A 270 -29.24 -1.22 15.46
CA CYS A 270 -29.49 -1.93 14.20
C CYS A 270 -29.98 -3.37 14.42
N SER A 271 -29.56 -4.05 15.47
CA SER A 271 -29.94 -5.45 15.77
C SER A 271 -31.37 -5.60 16.29
N GLN A 272 -31.95 -4.54 16.89
CA GLN A 272 -33.28 -4.58 17.46
C GLN A 272 -34.37 -4.68 16.39
N PRO A 273 -35.51 -5.38 16.67
CA PRO A 273 -36.69 -5.32 15.82
C PRO A 273 -37.19 -3.88 15.73
N ALA A 274 -37.68 -3.47 14.58
CA ALA A 274 -38.13 -2.08 14.35
C ALA A 274 -39.22 -1.69 15.34
N GLY A 275 -39.06 -0.52 15.97
CA GLY A 275 -40.15 0.13 16.71
C GLY A 275 -41.24 0.64 15.75
N ARG A 276 -42.44 0.96 16.29
CA ARG A 276 -43.61 1.40 15.53
C ARG A 276 -43.38 2.60 14.57
N ILE A 277 -42.27 3.33 14.68
CA ILE A 277 -42.06 4.60 13.97
C ILE A 277 -41.02 4.45 12.80
N PHE A 278 -40.11 3.49 12.85
CA PHE A 278 -39.12 3.23 11.79
C PHE A 278 -39.42 1.88 11.17
N GLY A 279 -39.76 1.84 9.88
CA GLY A 279 -40.16 0.66 9.12
C GLY A 279 -39.41 -0.64 9.47
N ARG A 280 -39.96 -1.79 9.10
CA ARG A 280 -39.39 -3.12 9.39
C ARG A 280 -37.96 -3.18 8.85
N LYS A 281 -36.96 -3.26 9.72
CA LYS A 281 -35.60 -3.61 9.31
C LYS A 281 -35.60 -5.04 8.78
N SER A 282 -34.96 -5.26 7.63
CA SER A 282 -34.87 -6.60 7.05
C SER A 282 -34.13 -7.54 8.02
N ALA A 283 -34.52 -8.82 8.03
CA ALA A 283 -33.81 -9.82 8.82
C ALA A 283 -32.31 -9.87 8.45
N ALA A 284 -31.97 -9.60 7.18
CA ALA A 284 -30.61 -9.54 6.68
C ALA A 284 -29.76 -8.45 7.39
N LEU A 285 -30.31 -7.25 7.59
CA LEU A 285 -29.64 -6.17 8.32
C LEU A 285 -29.44 -6.50 9.80
N ARG A 286 -30.41 -7.11 10.43
CA ARG A 286 -30.32 -7.57 11.81
C ARG A 286 -29.25 -8.66 11.97
N LEU A 287 -29.17 -9.60 11.00
CA LEU A 287 -28.10 -10.60 10.96
C LEU A 287 -26.72 -9.97 10.78
N ALA A 288 -26.58 -8.98 9.88
CA ALA A 288 -25.34 -8.23 9.74
C ALA A 288 -24.96 -7.51 11.06
N ALA A 289 -25.92 -6.94 11.78
CA ALA A 289 -25.67 -6.30 13.07
C ALA A 289 -25.23 -7.32 14.15
N VAL A 290 -25.81 -8.52 14.17
CA VAL A 290 -25.36 -9.62 15.06
C VAL A 290 -23.89 -9.98 14.78
N GLU A 291 -23.53 -10.08 13.50
CA GLU A 291 -22.14 -10.33 13.08
C GLU A 291 -21.21 -9.16 13.46
N GLY A 292 -21.67 -7.92 13.26
CA GLY A 292 -20.95 -6.71 13.70
C GLY A 292 -20.70 -6.71 15.22
N LEU A 293 -21.72 -7.05 16.03
CA LEU A 293 -21.58 -7.18 17.49
C LEU A 293 -20.59 -8.29 17.88
N ARG A 294 -20.61 -9.42 17.16
CA ARG A 294 -19.62 -10.50 17.35
C ARG A 294 -18.19 -10.01 17.06
N LEU A 295 -18.00 -9.27 15.99
CA LEU A 295 -16.68 -8.69 15.63
C LEU A 295 -16.20 -7.68 16.68
N ALA A 296 -17.09 -6.81 17.16
CA ALA A 296 -16.78 -5.83 18.19
C ALA A 296 -16.34 -6.49 19.52
N ALA A 297 -16.97 -7.60 19.89
CA ALA A 297 -16.65 -8.44 21.05
C ALA A 297 -16.54 -7.69 22.40
N THR A 298 -17.06 -6.47 22.50
CA THR A 298 -17.07 -5.66 23.72
C THR A 298 -18.06 -6.20 24.76
N PRO A 299 -17.96 -5.85 26.05
CA PRO A 299 -18.94 -6.27 27.05
C PRO A 299 -20.38 -5.89 26.69
N ALA A 300 -20.61 -4.69 26.16
CA ALA A 300 -21.93 -4.24 25.73
C ALA A 300 -22.46 -5.06 24.54
N ALA A 301 -21.60 -5.35 23.55
CA ALA A 301 -21.95 -6.19 22.42
C ALA A 301 -22.33 -7.61 22.85
N ARG A 302 -21.57 -8.19 23.79
CA ARG A 302 -21.87 -9.53 24.34
C ARG A 302 -23.21 -9.56 25.07
N GLY A 303 -23.46 -8.59 25.97
CA GLY A 303 -24.75 -8.52 26.68
C GLY A 303 -25.92 -8.40 25.72
N THR A 304 -25.74 -7.68 24.59
CA THR A 304 -26.76 -7.60 23.54
C THR A 304 -26.96 -8.92 22.82
N LEU A 305 -25.87 -9.63 22.47
CA LEU A 305 -25.94 -10.95 21.83
C LEU A 305 -26.61 -11.98 22.74
N ASP A 306 -26.36 -11.94 24.07
CA ASP A 306 -27.04 -12.81 25.05
C ASP A 306 -28.56 -12.55 25.03
N GLY A 307 -28.99 -11.27 25.00
CA GLY A 307 -30.41 -10.92 24.89
C GLY A 307 -31.04 -11.37 23.56
N LEU A 308 -30.30 -11.29 22.44
CA LEU A 308 -30.76 -11.73 21.11
C LEU A 308 -30.81 -13.28 20.97
N ALA A 309 -30.22 -14.02 21.89
CA ALA A 309 -30.29 -15.49 21.93
C ALA A 309 -31.72 -16.02 22.14
N ASP A 310 -32.66 -15.17 22.56
CA ASP A 310 -34.08 -15.45 22.71
C ASP A 310 -34.97 -14.60 21.79
N ASP A 311 -34.38 -14.02 20.72
CA ASP A 311 -35.10 -13.19 19.75
C ASP A 311 -36.26 -13.94 19.07
N GLY A 312 -37.33 -13.21 18.74
CA GLY A 312 -38.50 -13.76 18.05
C GLY A 312 -38.20 -14.29 16.65
N ASP A 313 -37.23 -13.67 15.94
CA ASP A 313 -36.79 -14.14 14.61
C ASP A 313 -35.85 -15.35 14.76
N LYS A 314 -36.22 -16.47 14.10
CA LYS A 314 -35.47 -17.72 14.17
C LYS A 314 -34.00 -17.58 13.70
N GLN A 315 -33.77 -16.80 12.66
CA GLN A 315 -32.42 -16.64 12.08
C GLN A 315 -31.54 -15.77 12.99
N VAL A 316 -32.07 -14.65 13.48
CA VAL A 316 -31.38 -13.74 14.40
C VAL A 316 -31.03 -14.49 15.69
N ARG A 317 -31.99 -15.23 16.27
CA ARG A 317 -31.78 -16.07 17.46
C ARG A 317 -30.68 -17.11 17.25
N ALA A 318 -30.69 -17.82 16.13
CA ALA A 318 -29.66 -18.82 15.82
C ALA A 318 -28.27 -18.18 15.65
N ALA A 319 -28.17 -17.05 14.95
CA ALA A 319 -26.92 -16.33 14.75
C ALA A 319 -26.37 -15.78 16.08
N ALA A 320 -27.22 -15.21 16.93
CA ALA A 320 -26.81 -14.73 18.25
C ALA A 320 -26.26 -15.84 19.14
N ARG A 321 -26.94 -16.99 19.22
CA ARG A 321 -26.45 -18.15 19.96
C ARG A 321 -25.11 -18.67 19.45
N ALA A 322 -24.91 -18.70 18.14
CA ALA A 322 -23.62 -19.08 17.54
C ALA A 322 -22.52 -18.09 17.92
N ALA A 323 -22.79 -16.78 17.84
CA ALA A 323 -21.86 -15.72 18.21
C ALA A 323 -21.43 -15.80 19.69
N VAL A 324 -22.40 -15.98 20.62
CA VAL A 324 -22.14 -16.14 22.06
C VAL A 324 -21.25 -17.36 22.33
N SER A 325 -21.56 -18.50 21.69
CA SER A 325 -20.78 -19.74 21.82
C SER A 325 -19.33 -19.55 21.32
N GLU A 326 -19.13 -18.87 20.20
CA GLU A 326 -17.79 -18.59 19.65
C GLU A 326 -16.98 -17.69 20.58
N LEU A 327 -17.58 -16.59 21.07
CA LEU A 327 -16.94 -15.66 21.99
C LEU A 327 -16.63 -16.30 23.35
N GLY A 328 -17.42 -17.27 23.78
CA GLY A 328 -17.15 -18.06 24.99
C GLY A 328 -15.96 -18.99 24.85
N ARG A 329 -15.77 -19.61 23.67
CA ARG A 329 -14.61 -20.47 23.37
C ARG A 329 -13.31 -19.68 23.31
N LYS A 330 -13.28 -18.53 22.65
CA LYS A 330 -12.08 -17.66 22.56
C LYS A 330 -11.60 -17.11 23.90
N ARG A 331 -12.39 -17.19 24.95
CA ARG A 331 -12.02 -16.73 26.29
C ARG A 331 -11.38 -17.83 27.14
N ARG A 332 -11.53 -19.11 26.76
CA ARG A 332 -11.05 -20.29 27.52
C ARG A 332 -9.76 -20.89 26.93
N GLY A 333 -9.35 -20.52 25.75
CA GLY A 333 -8.10 -20.88 25.10
C GLY A 333 -7.15 -19.68 25.07
#